data_c99a280bb5685f4c6cdab894da5b1f80
#
_entry.id   c99a280bb5685f4c6cdab894da5b1f80
#
_cell.length_a   1.000
_cell.length_b   1.000
_cell.length_c   1.000
_cell.angle_alpha   90.00
_cell.angle_beta   90.00
_cell.angle_gamma   90.00
#
_symmetry.space_group_name_H-M   'P 1'
#
loop_
_entity.id
_entity.type
_entity.pdbx_description
1 polymer ?
#
loop_
_entity_poly.entity_id
_entity_poly.type
_entity_poly.pdbx_seq_one_letter_code
_entity_poly.pdbx_strand_id
1 'polypeptide(L)'
;MQRKTFTRTLLAVAALAAALPLAAQAQTTKLTLGHGAAPGNPRHEAAVKFAEVLKVKSAGRIEVQVAPSGQLGDDAAMVTAVRTGALDMTANSQGAVSSAVPEYAAYGMPFMFSTPAQAFKLLDGPLGQELAQKSADKGMVVLGYWDNGIRHMTNSKRPIGKVEDMKGLKMRTPPDAVLVDIMQALGAEAQQIKFAELYVALQQGVVDGQENPLVNIHASKLYEVQKHLALTSHMFQMTPFLMSKRSWDRLSEADRKAVTEAAAEATALQRKLSADADAKLLDDLKAKGVQVTTVDKAAFAKATSAVNEKWVATPIGPYLKKVIAATR
;
A
#
# COMPACT_ATOMS: atom_id res chain seq x y z
N MET A 1 -45.26 -51.92 54.52
CA MET A 1 -44.99 -51.98 53.06
C MET A 1 -45.28 -50.59 52.43
N GLN A 2 -44.33 -49.72 52.36
CA GLN A 2 -44.42 -48.46 51.59
C GLN A 2 -43.09 -47.64 51.77
N ARG A 3 -41.99 -48.08 51.17
CA ARG A 3 -40.75 -47.33 51.18
C ARG A 3 -39.79 -47.69 49.97
N LYS A 4 -40.32 -47.94 48.79
CA LYS A 4 -39.48 -48.33 47.67
C LYS A 4 -39.81 -47.63 46.32
N THR A 5 -40.69 -46.60 46.27
CA THR A 5 -41.15 -46.01 45.03
C THR A 5 -40.69 -44.57 44.83
N PHE A 6 -39.98 -43.94 45.79
CA PHE A 6 -39.61 -42.54 45.69
C PHE A 6 -38.19 -42.27 45.14
N THR A 7 -37.37 -43.30 44.98
CA THR A 7 -35.95 -43.14 44.63
C THR A 7 -35.65 -43.30 43.12
N ARG A 8 -36.66 -43.69 42.32
CA ARG A 8 -36.47 -43.91 40.88
C ARG A 8 -36.81 -42.68 39.95
N THR A 9 -37.58 -41.74 40.49
CA THR A 9 -38.02 -40.58 39.71
C THR A 9 -37.01 -39.38 39.73
N LEU A 10 -36.12 -39.36 40.72
CA LEU A 10 -35.10 -38.30 40.84
C LEU A 10 -33.85 -38.52 39.98
N LEU A 11 -33.60 -39.72 39.48
CA LEU A 11 -32.45 -40.03 38.61
C LEU A 11 -32.73 -39.77 37.13
N ALA A 12 -33.99 -39.65 36.69
CA ALA A 12 -34.35 -39.39 35.28
C ALA A 12 -34.30 -37.89 34.91
N VAL A 13 -34.40 -36.96 35.87
CA VAL A 13 -34.36 -35.52 35.62
C VAL A 13 -32.91 -34.97 35.57
N ALA A 14 -31.96 -35.66 36.24
CA ALA A 14 -30.55 -35.22 36.21
C ALA A 14 -29.80 -35.58 34.90
N ALA A 15 -30.31 -36.52 34.09
CA ALA A 15 -29.68 -36.93 32.84
C ALA A 15 -30.06 -36.05 31.62
N LEU A 16 -31.13 -35.23 31.72
CA LEU A 16 -31.54 -34.34 30.61
C LEU A 16 -30.89 -32.95 30.64
N ALA A 17 -30.22 -32.59 31.73
CA ALA A 17 -29.54 -31.30 31.88
C ALA A 17 -28.09 -31.30 31.34
N ALA A 18 -27.54 -32.44 30.92
CA ALA A 18 -26.15 -32.58 30.46
C ALA A 18 -25.97 -32.52 28.95
N ALA A 19 -27.04 -32.27 28.18
CA ALA A 19 -26.97 -32.17 26.69
C ALA A 19 -27.19 -30.74 26.16
N LEU A 20 -26.77 -29.72 26.94
CA LEU A 20 -26.54 -28.42 26.32
C LEU A 20 -25.27 -28.57 25.47
N PRO A 21 -25.32 -28.35 24.14
CA PRO A 21 -24.10 -28.27 23.38
C PRO A 21 -23.31 -27.13 24.01
N LEU A 22 -22.13 -27.40 24.55
CA LEU A 22 -21.11 -26.39 24.70
C LEU A 22 -20.93 -25.81 23.29
N ALA A 23 -21.60 -24.70 23.01
CA ALA A 23 -21.26 -23.89 21.89
C ALA A 23 -19.77 -23.56 22.11
N ALA A 24 -18.90 -24.35 21.49
CA ALA A 24 -17.48 -24.06 21.46
C ALA A 24 -17.39 -22.61 20.98
N GLN A 25 -17.12 -21.69 21.90
CA GLN A 25 -16.83 -20.31 21.52
C GLN A 25 -15.66 -20.41 20.55
N ALA A 26 -15.97 -20.30 19.26
CA ALA A 26 -14.95 -20.35 18.24
C ALA A 26 -13.94 -19.27 18.60
N GLN A 27 -12.73 -19.67 18.93
CA GLN A 27 -11.67 -18.77 19.36
C GLN A 27 -11.46 -17.75 18.24
N THR A 28 -11.67 -16.45 18.55
CA THR A 28 -11.52 -15.38 17.58
C THR A 28 -10.09 -15.35 17.07
N THR A 29 -9.91 -15.47 15.77
CA THR A 29 -8.62 -15.33 15.10
C THR A 29 -8.26 -13.85 15.06
N LYS A 30 -7.17 -13.49 15.72
CA LYS A 30 -6.65 -12.11 15.69
C LYS A 30 -5.58 -12.00 14.61
N LEU A 31 -5.76 -11.05 13.71
CA LEU A 31 -4.80 -10.73 12.64
C LEU A 31 -4.33 -9.28 12.81
N THR A 32 -3.14 -8.99 12.36
CA THR A 32 -2.55 -7.64 12.39
C THR A 32 -2.27 -7.15 10.98
N LEU A 33 -2.69 -5.91 10.68
CA LEU A 33 -2.44 -5.20 9.42
C LEU A 33 -1.59 -3.97 9.68
N GLY A 34 -0.33 -3.96 9.21
CA GLY A 34 0.57 -2.84 9.34
C GLY A 34 0.72 -2.05 8.03
N HIS A 35 0.84 -0.71 8.13
CA HIS A 35 1.14 0.14 6.98
C HIS A 35 1.80 1.47 7.38
N GLY A 36 2.50 2.12 6.41
CA GLY A 36 3.23 3.37 6.64
C GLY A 36 2.38 4.64 6.60
N ALA A 37 1.11 4.60 6.14
CA ALA A 37 0.31 5.80 5.97
C ALA A 37 -0.23 6.33 7.30
N ALA A 38 -0.31 7.67 7.42
CA ALA A 38 -0.93 8.34 8.57
C ALA A 38 -2.47 8.21 8.52
N PRO A 39 -3.16 8.33 9.67
CA PRO A 39 -4.62 8.51 9.71
C PRO A 39 -5.08 9.66 8.82
N GLY A 40 -6.25 9.53 8.19
CA GLY A 40 -6.78 10.47 7.18
C GLY A 40 -6.26 10.21 5.76
N ASN A 41 -5.29 9.31 5.57
CA ASN A 41 -4.89 8.85 4.25
C ASN A 41 -5.86 7.76 3.74
N PRO A 42 -6.28 7.77 2.46
CA PRO A 42 -7.16 6.73 1.89
C PRO A 42 -6.71 5.29 2.17
N ARG A 43 -5.42 5.04 2.29
CA ARG A 43 -4.87 3.72 2.65
C ARG A 43 -5.27 3.32 4.08
N HIS A 44 -5.19 4.24 5.03
CA HIS A 44 -5.59 3.98 6.42
C HIS A 44 -7.10 3.72 6.52
N GLU A 45 -7.89 4.59 5.90
CA GLU A 45 -9.35 4.48 5.92
C GLU A 45 -9.83 3.14 5.32
N ALA A 46 -9.19 2.70 4.23
CA ALA A 46 -9.49 1.40 3.64
C ALA A 46 -9.04 0.22 4.52
N ALA A 47 -7.92 0.34 5.22
CA ALA A 47 -7.46 -0.69 6.16
C ALA A 47 -8.42 -0.85 7.34
N VAL A 48 -8.94 0.27 7.88
CA VAL A 48 -9.98 0.26 8.93
C VAL A 48 -11.26 -0.36 8.38
N LYS A 49 -11.70 0.06 7.19
CA LYS A 49 -12.88 -0.51 6.53
C LYS A 49 -12.76 -2.01 6.29
N PHE A 50 -11.60 -2.48 5.87
CA PHE A 50 -11.32 -3.91 5.72
C PHE A 50 -11.54 -4.66 7.03
N ALA A 51 -11.00 -4.13 8.14
CA ALA A 51 -11.14 -4.75 9.47
C ALA A 51 -12.62 -4.84 9.91
N GLU A 52 -13.38 -3.76 9.71
CA GLU A 52 -14.82 -3.71 10.03
C GLU A 52 -15.62 -4.72 9.19
N VAL A 53 -15.44 -4.71 7.87
CA VAL A 53 -16.17 -5.59 6.95
C VAL A 53 -15.82 -7.05 7.20
N LEU A 54 -14.54 -7.36 7.44
CA LEU A 54 -14.11 -8.72 7.71
C LEU A 54 -14.69 -9.25 9.02
N LYS A 55 -14.77 -8.42 10.06
CA LYS A 55 -15.42 -8.81 11.33
C LYS A 55 -16.89 -9.19 11.09
N VAL A 56 -17.61 -8.41 10.30
CA VAL A 56 -19.03 -8.70 9.97
C VAL A 56 -19.13 -9.97 9.11
N LYS A 57 -18.37 -10.07 8.01
CA LYS A 57 -18.44 -11.21 7.09
C LYS A 57 -17.99 -12.53 7.71
N SER A 58 -17.08 -12.48 8.67
CA SER A 58 -16.65 -13.64 9.44
C SER A 58 -17.56 -13.95 10.64
N ALA A 59 -18.67 -13.20 10.83
CA ALA A 59 -19.53 -13.31 12.02
C ALA A 59 -18.71 -13.25 13.34
N GLY A 60 -17.71 -12.35 13.40
CA GLY A 60 -16.86 -12.15 14.57
C GLY A 60 -15.73 -13.18 14.76
N ARG A 61 -15.60 -14.17 13.86
CA ARG A 61 -14.51 -15.16 13.95
C ARG A 61 -13.12 -14.59 13.68
N ILE A 62 -13.04 -13.46 12.94
CA ILE A 62 -11.78 -12.79 12.64
C ILE A 62 -11.85 -11.33 13.09
N GLU A 63 -10.87 -10.90 13.85
CA GLU A 63 -10.63 -9.51 14.21
C GLU A 63 -9.28 -9.05 13.66
N VAL A 64 -9.24 -7.84 13.08
CA VAL A 64 -8.01 -7.25 12.54
C VAL A 64 -7.64 -6.02 13.35
N GLN A 65 -6.42 -6.02 13.88
CA GLN A 65 -5.80 -4.84 14.46
C GLN A 65 -5.05 -4.08 13.37
N VAL A 66 -5.44 -2.83 13.13
CA VAL A 66 -4.75 -1.95 12.17
C VAL A 66 -3.68 -1.14 12.90
N ALA A 67 -2.44 -1.20 12.41
CA ALA A 67 -1.28 -0.46 12.92
C ALA A 67 -0.75 0.52 11.84
N PRO A 68 -1.15 1.81 11.89
CA PRO A 68 -0.76 2.83 10.93
C PRO A 68 0.64 3.41 11.20
N SER A 69 1.06 4.34 10.34
CA SER A 69 2.23 5.22 10.52
C SER A 69 3.56 4.50 10.79
N GLY A 70 3.70 3.26 10.31
CA GLY A 70 4.93 2.49 10.49
C GLY A 70 5.16 1.98 11.91
N GLN A 71 4.11 1.86 12.74
CA GLN A 71 4.22 1.37 14.13
C GLN A 71 4.87 -0.02 14.24
N LEU A 72 4.77 -0.84 13.19
CA LEU A 72 5.35 -2.19 13.13
C LEU A 72 6.66 -2.25 12.33
N GLY A 73 7.28 -1.11 12.09
CA GLY A 73 8.49 -0.97 11.30
C GLY A 73 8.28 -0.20 10.00
N ASP A 74 9.36 -0.02 9.22
CA ASP A 74 9.26 0.59 7.90
C ASP A 74 8.61 -0.36 6.85
N ASP A 75 8.28 0.21 5.69
CA ASP A 75 7.61 -0.53 4.61
C ASP A 75 8.34 -1.84 4.24
N ALA A 76 9.68 -1.82 4.13
CA ALA A 76 10.47 -2.99 3.75
C ALA A 76 10.50 -4.05 4.88
N ALA A 77 10.59 -3.61 6.13
CA ALA A 77 10.53 -4.49 7.30
C ALA A 77 9.15 -5.19 7.38
N MET A 78 8.05 -4.46 7.18
CA MET A 78 6.70 -5.03 7.18
C MET A 78 6.48 -6.01 6.03
N VAL A 79 6.99 -5.73 4.82
CA VAL A 79 6.96 -6.67 3.68
C VAL A 79 7.73 -7.95 4.02
N THR A 80 8.91 -7.84 4.62
CA THR A 80 9.70 -8.99 5.07
C THR A 80 8.96 -9.79 6.14
N ALA A 81 8.33 -9.12 7.11
CA ALA A 81 7.55 -9.76 8.16
C ALA A 81 6.34 -10.54 7.62
N VAL A 82 5.61 -9.99 6.64
CA VAL A 82 4.51 -10.70 5.96
C VAL A 82 5.04 -11.91 5.20
N ARG A 83 6.13 -11.77 4.46
CA ARG A 83 6.74 -12.87 3.71
C ARG A 83 7.16 -14.04 4.61
N THR A 84 7.67 -13.75 5.80
CA THR A 84 8.11 -14.77 6.77
C THR A 84 6.98 -15.27 7.68
N GLY A 85 5.83 -14.62 7.71
CA GLY A 85 4.69 -14.93 8.57
C GLY A 85 4.78 -14.36 9.98
N ALA A 86 5.69 -13.41 10.21
CA ALA A 86 5.78 -12.68 11.47
C ALA A 86 4.74 -11.53 11.57
N LEU A 87 4.19 -11.09 10.43
CA LEU A 87 3.06 -10.18 10.33
C LEU A 87 2.01 -10.80 9.40
N ASP A 88 0.72 -10.62 9.73
CA ASP A 88 -0.34 -11.23 8.93
C ASP A 88 -0.61 -10.48 7.62
N MET A 89 -0.66 -9.15 7.67
CA MET A 89 -1.01 -8.33 6.49
C MET A 89 -0.24 -7.02 6.47
N THR A 90 -0.02 -6.51 5.25
CA THR A 90 0.54 -5.18 5.06
C THR A 90 -0.01 -4.53 3.79
N ALA A 91 -0.04 -3.19 3.78
CA ALA A 91 -0.37 -2.38 2.61
C ALA A 91 0.68 -1.26 2.48
N ASN A 92 1.74 -1.52 1.72
CA ASN A 92 2.88 -0.61 1.58
C ASN A 92 3.20 -0.34 0.11
N SER A 93 4.05 0.67 -0.15
CA SER A 93 4.37 1.09 -1.51
C SER A 93 5.00 -0.03 -2.34
N GLN A 94 4.73 -0.06 -3.64
CA GLN A 94 5.28 -1.07 -4.55
C GLN A 94 6.82 -1.13 -4.53
N GLY A 95 7.49 0.00 -4.34
CA GLY A 95 8.96 0.04 -4.27
C GLY A 95 9.50 -0.82 -3.13
N ALA A 96 8.84 -0.83 -1.97
CA ALA A 96 9.21 -1.72 -0.87
C ALA A 96 8.96 -3.19 -1.21
N VAL A 97 7.85 -3.50 -1.91
CA VAL A 97 7.52 -4.86 -2.32
C VAL A 97 8.44 -5.37 -3.43
N SER A 98 8.95 -4.48 -4.29
CA SER A 98 9.86 -4.85 -5.38
C SER A 98 11.19 -5.45 -4.89
N SER A 99 11.57 -5.22 -3.65
CA SER A 99 12.73 -5.88 -3.03
C SER A 99 12.53 -7.39 -2.89
N ALA A 100 11.29 -7.85 -2.74
CA ALA A 100 10.94 -9.28 -2.62
C ALA A 100 10.42 -9.87 -3.93
N VAL A 101 9.67 -9.09 -4.71
CA VAL A 101 9.09 -9.44 -6.02
C VAL A 101 9.46 -8.33 -7.01
N PRO A 102 10.61 -8.43 -7.69
CA PRO A 102 11.16 -7.34 -8.52
C PRO A 102 10.21 -6.84 -9.61
N GLU A 103 9.29 -7.68 -10.10
CA GLU A 103 8.34 -7.32 -11.15
C GLU A 103 7.38 -6.18 -10.77
N TYR A 104 7.18 -5.91 -9.47
CA TYR A 104 6.44 -4.72 -9.04
C TYR A 104 7.05 -3.42 -9.58
N ALA A 105 8.36 -3.37 -9.78
CA ALA A 105 9.04 -2.21 -10.34
C ALA A 105 8.52 -1.84 -11.75
N ALA A 106 7.99 -2.79 -12.51
CA ALA A 106 7.47 -2.54 -13.85
C ALA A 106 6.35 -1.50 -13.90
N TYR A 107 5.57 -1.35 -12.84
CA TYR A 107 4.50 -0.35 -12.76
C TYR A 107 4.98 1.03 -12.30
N GLY A 108 6.23 1.13 -11.88
CA GLY A 108 6.86 2.38 -11.44
C GLY A 108 7.79 3.00 -12.49
N MET A 109 7.72 2.57 -13.74
CA MET A 109 8.53 3.19 -14.79
C MET A 109 8.12 4.64 -15.03
N PRO A 110 9.08 5.54 -15.32
CA PRO A 110 8.79 6.95 -15.49
C PRO A 110 7.79 7.19 -16.63
N PHE A 111 6.78 8.02 -16.37
CA PHE A 111 5.75 8.47 -17.31
C PHE A 111 4.97 7.36 -18.03
N MET A 112 4.99 6.11 -17.50
CA MET A 112 4.31 4.98 -18.13
C MET A 112 2.77 5.10 -18.07
N PHE A 113 2.24 5.62 -16.96
CA PHE A 113 0.81 5.78 -16.74
C PHE A 113 0.48 7.25 -16.49
N SER A 114 -0.47 7.78 -17.25
CA SER A 114 -0.96 9.16 -17.08
C SER A 114 -2.06 9.25 -16.02
N THR A 115 -2.76 8.14 -15.76
CA THR A 115 -3.81 8.03 -14.74
C THR A 115 -3.72 6.71 -14.00
N PRO A 116 -4.16 6.64 -12.73
CA PRO A 116 -4.26 5.37 -11.99
C PRO A 116 -5.14 4.34 -12.70
N ALA A 117 -6.22 4.76 -13.35
CA ALA A 117 -7.14 3.87 -14.06
C ALA A 117 -6.45 3.05 -15.16
N GLN A 118 -5.47 3.64 -15.87
CA GLN A 118 -4.68 2.91 -16.86
C GLN A 118 -3.89 1.76 -16.23
N ALA A 119 -3.27 2.00 -15.08
CA ALA A 119 -2.53 0.96 -14.36
C ALA A 119 -3.46 -0.13 -13.80
N PHE A 120 -4.61 0.27 -13.23
CA PHE A 120 -5.57 -0.70 -12.67
C PHE A 120 -6.20 -1.58 -13.72
N LYS A 121 -6.43 -1.08 -14.96
CA LYS A 121 -6.88 -1.93 -16.06
C LYS A 121 -5.96 -3.14 -16.30
N LEU A 122 -4.65 -2.96 -16.12
CA LEU A 122 -3.66 -4.05 -16.25
C LEU A 122 -3.57 -4.89 -14.98
N LEU A 123 -3.61 -4.26 -13.81
CA LEU A 123 -3.49 -4.93 -12.51
C LEU A 123 -4.70 -5.79 -12.16
N ASP A 124 -5.89 -5.43 -12.62
CA ASP A 124 -7.12 -6.21 -12.43
C ASP A 124 -7.27 -7.33 -13.50
N GLY A 125 -6.35 -7.36 -14.47
CA GLY A 125 -6.32 -8.34 -15.56
C GLY A 125 -5.22 -9.41 -15.40
N PRO A 126 -4.89 -10.10 -16.53
CA PRO A 126 -3.92 -11.21 -16.53
C PRO A 126 -2.52 -10.83 -16.01
N LEU A 127 -2.06 -9.60 -16.25
CA LEU A 127 -0.75 -9.15 -15.76
C LEU A 127 -0.73 -9.02 -14.23
N GLY A 128 -1.82 -8.54 -13.63
CA GLY A 128 -1.93 -8.52 -12.18
C GLY A 128 -2.05 -9.92 -11.57
N GLN A 129 -2.68 -10.87 -12.26
CA GLN A 129 -2.72 -12.26 -11.84
C GLN A 129 -1.33 -12.92 -11.89
N GLU A 130 -0.55 -12.66 -12.95
CA GLU A 130 0.86 -13.10 -13.03
C GLU A 130 1.68 -12.53 -11.87
N LEU A 131 1.48 -11.25 -11.53
CA LEU A 131 2.16 -10.59 -10.41
C LEU A 131 1.73 -11.18 -9.06
N ALA A 132 0.44 -11.52 -8.90
CA ALA A 132 -0.08 -12.18 -7.71
C ALA A 132 0.53 -13.58 -7.52
N GLN A 133 0.69 -14.35 -8.61
CA GLN A 133 1.36 -15.65 -8.55
C GLN A 133 2.81 -15.53 -8.12
N LYS A 134 3.56 -14.57 -8.70
CA LYS A 134 4.95 -14.29 -8.29
C LYS A 134 5.06 -13.90 -6.81
N SER A 135 4.05 -13.18 -6.30
CA SER A 135 3.96 -12.84 -4.88
C SER A 135 3.70 -14.08 -4.02
N ALA A 136 2.82 -14.98 -4.48
CA ALA A 136 2.52 -16.24 -3.79
C ALA A 136 3.76 -17.15 -3.69
N ASP A 137 4.57 -17.21 -4.74
CA ASP A 137 5.85 -17.94 -4.77
C ASP A 137 6.86 -17.38 -3.76
N LYS A 138 6.67 -16.13 -3.32
CA LYS A 138 7.47 -15.46 -2.29
C LYS A 138 6.80 -15.45 -0.90
N GLY A 139 5.70 -16.21 -0.73
CA GLY A 139 5.02 -16.35 0.56
C GLY A 139 4.00 -15.26 0.88
N MET A 140 3.52 -14.53 -0.13
CA MET A 140 2.58 -13.42 0.02
C MET A 140 1.37 -13.59 -0.90
N VAL A 141 0.16 -13.56 -0.33
CA VAL A 141 -1.10 -13.56 -1.07
C VAL A 141 -1.51 -12.12 -1.34
N VAL A 142 -1.76 -11.78 -2.60
CA VAL A 142 -2.28 -10.45 -2.99
C VAL A 142 -3.78 -10.43 -2.74
N LEU A 143 -4.24 -9.53 -1.88
CA LEU A 143 -5.65 -9.29 -1.60
C LEU A 143 -6.25 -8.18 -2.47
N GLY A 144 -5.41 -7.31 -3.02
CA GLY A 144 -5.81 -6.23 -3.91
C GLY A 144 -4.64 -5.30 -4.25
N TYR A 145 -4.88 -4.44 -5.25
CA TYR A 145 -3.97 -3.37 -5.64
C TYR A 145 -4.64 -2.04 -5.36
N TRP A 146 -4.15 -1.31 -4.37
CA TRP A 146 -4.64 0.00 -3.95
C TRP A 146 -3.89 1.11 -4.66
N ASP A 147 -4.50 2.26 -4.74
CA ASP A 147 -3.90 3.46 -5.30
C ASP A 147 -2.94 4.11 -4.27
N ASN A 148 -1.68 4.27 -4.65
CA ASN A 148 -0.80 5.17 -3.92
C ASN A 148 -0.81 6.56 -4.58
N GLY A 149 -1.03 6.63 -5.90
CA GLY A 149 -1.26 7.84 -6.67
C GLY A 149 -0.19 8.18 -7.70
N ILE A 150 -0.48 9.23 -8.47
CA ILE A 150 0.50 9.89 -9.35
C ILE A 150 1.39 10.77 -8.48
N ARG A 151 2.70 10.66 -8.69
CA ARG A 151 3.71 11.28 -7.83
C ARG A 151 4.18 12.61 -8.39
N HIS A 152 4.41 13.57 -7.49
CA HIS A 152 4.87 14.92 -7.73
C HIS A 152 6.07 15.24 -6.85
N MET A 153 6.82 16.29 -7.16
CA MET A 153 8.03 16.67 -6.42
C MET A 153 7.77 17.90 -5.56
N THR A 154 8.27 17.88 -4.32
CA THR A 154 8.29 19.06 -3.46
C THR A 154 9.72 19.37 -3.03
N ASN A 155 10.01 20.65 -2.76
CA ASN A 155 11.26 21.04 -2.14
C ASN A 155 11.13 22.39 -1.41
N SER A 156 12.13 22.72 -0.57
CA SER A 156 12.18 23.97 0.21
C SER A 156 13.03 25.07 -0.43
N LYS A 157 13.74 24.79 -1.54
CA LYS A 157 14.78 25.69 -2.09
C LYS A 157 14.28 26.60 -3.19
N ARG A 158 13.59 26.06 -4.23
CA ARG A 158 13.23 26.79 -5.44
C ARG A 158 12.08 26.14 -6.20
N PRO A 159 11.33 26.89 -7.01
CA PRO A 159 10.41 26.31 -7.97
C PRO A 159 11.15 25.39 -8.95
N ILE A 160 10.53 24.28 -9.34
CA ILE A 160 10.99 23.37 -10.40
C ILE A 160 10.05 23.55 -11.58
N GLY A 161 10.50 24.23 -12.63
CA GLY A 161 9.74 24.44 -13.88
C GLY A 161 10.32 23.63 -15.04
N LYS A 162 11.61 23.33 -15.01
CA LYS A 162 12.35 22.61 -16.05
C LYS A 162 13.34 21.62 -15.44
N VAL A 163 13.86 20.69 -16.24
CA VAL A 163 14.75 19.62 -15.78
C VAL A 163 16.01 20.16 -15.08
N GLU A 164 16.58 21.24 -15.59
CA GLU A 164 17.81 21.84 -15.06
C GLU A 164 17.62 22.35 -13.61
N ASP A 165 16.39 22.66 -13.20
CA ASP A 165 16.09 23.10 -11.84
C ASP A 165 16.26 21.97 -10.81
N MET A 166 16.32 20.71 -11.27
CA MET A 166 16.57 19.54 -10.41
C MET A 166 18.05 19.39 -10.03
N LYS A 167 18.95 19.99 -10.81
CA LYS A 167 20.39 19.80 -10.66
C LYS A 167 20.87 20.18 -9.25
N GLY A 168 21.52 19.21 -8.58
CA GLY A 168 22.12 19.39 -7.26
C GLY A 168 21.12 19.47 -6.10
N LEU A 169 19.81 19.28 -6.33
CA LEU A 169 18.85 19.10 -5.23
C LEU A 169 19.05 17.74 -4.57
N LYS A 170 19.13 17.73 -3.28
CA LYS A 170 19.10 16.49 -2.45
C LYS A 170 17.65 16.05 -2.32
N MET A 171 17.26 15.07 -3.12
CA MET A 171 15.90 14.58 -3.16
C MET A 171 15.77 13.25 -2.40
N ARG A 172 14.92 13.22 -1.41
CA ARG A 172 14.60 11.96 -0.74
C ARG A 172 13.77 11.06 -1.66
N THR A 173 14.13 9.80 -1.71
CA THR A 173 13.29 8.72 -2.24
C THR A 173 12.97 7.70 -1.14
N PRO A 174 11.85 6.96 -1.22
CA PRO A 174 11.72 5.72 -0.48
C PRO A 174 12.78 4.70 -0.97
N PRO A 175 12.93 3.54 -0.31
CA PRO A 175 13.76 2.44 -0.81
C PRO A 175 13.13 1.85 -2.10
N ASP A 176 13.32 2.54 -3.21
CA ASP A 176 12.80 2.23 -4.54
C ASP A 176 13.88 2.56 -5.58
N ALA A 177 14.45 1.52 -6.18
CA ALA A 177 15.58 1.67 -7.10
C ALA A 177 15.20 2.42 -8.40
N VAL A 178 13.93 2.30 -8.86
CA VAL A 178 13.45 3.05 -10.03
C VAL A 178 13.43 4.54 -9.73
N LEU A 179 12.96 4.93 -8.54
CA LEU A 179 12.95 6.34 -8.13
C LEU A 179 14.35 6.92 -7.96
N VAL A 180 15.31 6.15 -7.47
CA VAL A 180 16.72 6.55 -7.45
C VAL A 180 17.21 6.85 -8.86
N ASP A 181 16.95 5.95 -9.79
CA ASP A 181 17.35 6.13 -11.21
C ASP A 181 16.67 7.35 -11.85
N ILE A 182 15.39 7.59 -11.55
CA ILE A 182 14.66 8.78 -12.02
C ILE A 182 15.31 10.06 -11.50
N MET A 183 15.61 10.14 -10.18
CA MET A 183 16.24 11.33 -9.61
C MET A 183 17.61 11.59 -10.20
N GLN A 184 18.42 10.55 -10.38
CA GLN A 184 19.74 10.65 -11.00
C GLN A 184 19.66 11.11 -12.47
N ALA A 185 18.71 10.56 -13.24
CA ALA A 185 18.48 10.96 -14.63
C ALA A 185 18.07 12.43 -14.76
N LEU A 186 17.40 12.99 -13.74
CA LEU A 186 17.03 14.40 -13.67
C LEU A 186 18.16 15.29 -13.10
N GLY A 187 19.31 14.73 -12.72
CA GLY A 187 20.46 15.47 -12.19
C GLY A 187 20.37 15.82 -10.70
N ALA A 188 19.43 15.21 -9.98
CA ALA A 188 19.31 15.35 -8.52
C ALA A 188 20.14 14.29 -7.76
N GLU A 189 20.47 14.57 -6.51
CA GLU A 189 21.10 13.63 -5.58
C GLU A 189 20.02 12.85 -4.84
N ALA A 190 19.86 11.56 -5.17
CA ALA A 190 18.88 10.70 -4.52
C ALA A 190 19.39 10.21 -3.16
N GLN A 191 18.59 10.40 -2.11
CA GLN A 191 18.87 9.90 -0.75
C GLN A 191 17.69 9.04 -0.26
N GLN A 192 17.96 7.78 0.08
CA GLN A 192 16.94 6.89 0.59
C GLN A 192 16.75 7.10 2.10
N ILE A 193 15.55 7.56 2.49
CA ILE A 193 15.16 7.77 3.89
C ILE A 193 13.80 7.11 4.11
N LYS A 194 13.61 6.45 5.25
CA LYS A 194 12.34 5.84 5.65
C LYS A 194 11.23 6.88 5.73
N PHE A 195 9.99 6.48 5.41
CA PHE A 195 8.88 7.43 5.37
C PHE A 195 8.59 8.07 6.75
N ALA A 196 8.71 7.29 7.83
CA ALA A 196 8.52 7.80 9.19
C ALA A 196 9.55 8.88 9.61
N GLU A 197 10.72 8.90 8.98
CA GLU A 197 11.80 9.86 9.26
C GLU A 197 11.74 11.10 8.34
N LEU A 198 10.92 11.05 7.31
CA LEU A 198 10.92 12.03 6.22
C LEU A 198 10.63 13.45 6.68
N TYR A 199 9.57 13.66 7.49
CA TYR A 199 9.21 15.00 7.95
C TYR A 199 10.36 15.68 8.68
N VAL A 200 11.01 14.98 9.61
CA VAL A 200 12.14 15.49 10.39
C VAL A 200 13.35 15.74 9.48
N ALA A 201 13.64 14.84 8.55
CA ALA A 201 14.75 15.02 7.61
C ALA A 201 14.57 16.27 6.72
N LEU A 202 13.34 16.54 6.26
CA LEU A 202 13.00 17.75 5.51
C LEU A 202 13.09 19.01 6.39
N GLN A 203 12.56 18.94 7.61
CA GLN A 203 12.56 20.04 8.56
C GLN A 203 14.00 20.46 8.94
N GLN A 204 14.88 19.50 9.13
CA GLN A 204 16.29 19.73 9.46
C GLN A 204 17.17 20.05 8.23
N GLY A 205 16.62 19.97 7.02
CA GLY A 205 17.37 20.24 5.79
C GLY A 205 18.40 19.16 5.44
N VAL A 206 18.28 17.94 5.98
CA VAL A 206 19.08 16.76 5.58
C VAL A 206 18.91 16.50 4.09
N VAL A 207 17.68 16.68 3.60
CA VAL A 207 17.31 16.68 2.18
C VAL A 207 16.56 17.97 1.85
N ASP A 208 16.68 18.43 0.60
CA ASP A 208 16.04 19.66 0.13
C ASP A 208 14.57 19.41 -0.24
N GLY A 209 14.29 18.20 -0.71
CA GLY A 209 12.97 17.84 -1.22
C GLY A 209 12.69 16.35 -1.16
N GLN A 210 11.50 16.01 -1.65
CA GLN A 210 10.99 14.65 -1.76
C GLN A 210 10.00 14.56 -2.93
N GLU A 211 9.51 13.36 -3.20
CA GLU A 211 8.47 13.11 -4.17
C GLU A 211 7.40 12.17 -3.57
N ASN A 212 6.14 12.48 -3.80
CA ASN A 212 4.98 11.72 -3.32
C ASN A 212 3.70 12.12 -4.07
N PRO A 213 2.64 11.31 -3.99
CA PRO A 213 1.30 11.74 -4.33
C PRO A 213 0.78 12.82 -3.37
N LEU A 214 -0.19 13.62 -3.83
CA LEU A 214 -0.77 14.71 -3.02
C LEU A 214 -1.36 14.21 -1.71
N VAL A 215 -1.97 13.02 -1.70
CA VAL A 215 -2.55 12.40 -0.49
C VAL A 215 -1.50 12.17 0.60
N ASN A 216 -0.28 11.78 0.25
CA ASN A 216 0.80 11.56 1.21
C ASN A 216 1.39 12.90 1.67
N ILE A 217 1.60 13.86 0.75
CA ILE A 217 2.08 15.21 1.07
C ILE A 217 1.15 15.86 2.09
N HIS A 218 -0.16 15.73 1.88
CA HIS A 218 -1.16 16.32 2.75
C HIS A 218 -1.28 15.58 4.10
N ALA A 219 -1.55 14.27 4.09
CA ALA A 219 -1.79 13.50 5.31
C ALA A 219 -0.58 13.48 6.26
N SER A 220 0.65 13.52 5.72
CA SER A 220 1.89 13.60 6.52
C SER A 220 2.37 15.03 6.72
N LYS A 221 1.56 16.04 6.39
CA LYS A 221 1.82 17.47 6.59
C LYS A 221 3.16 17.96 6.02
N LEU A 222 3.65 17.31 4.95
CA LEU A 222 4.94 17.67 4.35
C LEU A 222 4.94 19.10 3.81
N TYR A 223 3.77 19.69 3.50
CA TYR A 223 3.60 21.07 3.09
C TYR A 223 4.06 22.08 4.16
N GLU A 224 4.13 21.71 5.43
CA GLU A 224 4.62 22.60 6.50
C GLU A 224 6.13 22.88 6.35
N VAL A 225 6.88 21.94 5.77
CA VAL A 225 8.34 21.97 5.60
C VAL A 225 8.78 22.02 4.13
N GLN A 226 7.82 22.09 3.18
CA GLN A 226 8.08 22.10 1.72
C GLN A 226 7.29 23.23 1.07
N LYS A 227 7.98 24.27 0.57
CA LYS A 227 7.36 25.48 0.04
C LYS A 227 6.91 25.34 -1.43
N HIS A 228 7.60 24.50 -2.21
CA HIS A 228 7.39 24.40 -3.66
C HIS A 228 6.90 23.00 -4.00
N LEU A 229 5.84 22.93 -4.80
CA LEU A 229 5.28 21.71 -5.39
C LEU A 229 5.33 21.81 -6.91
N ALA A 230 6.09 20.93 -7.55
CA ALA A 230 6.12 20.78 -8.99
C ALA A 230 5.23 19.62 -9.42
N LEU A 231 4.26 19.90 -10.30
CA LEU A 231 3.30 18.89 -10.79
C LEU A 231 3.93 18.05 -11.89
N THR A 232 4.96 17.30 -11.55
CA THR A 232 5.77 16.51 -12.48
C THR A 232 5.04 15.31 -13.06
N SER A 233 4.15 14.67 -12.29
CA SER A 233 3.45 13.42 -12.66
C SER A 233 4.42 12.35 -13.20
N HIS A 234 5.61 12.29 -12.65
CA HIS A 234 6.74 11.53 -13.19
C HIS A 234 6.59 10.01 -13.04
N MET A 235 5.70 9.56 -12.15
CA MET A 235 5.51 8.15 -11.86
C MET A 235 4.11 7.89 -11.27
N PHE A 236 3.48 6.80 -11.67
CA PHE A 236 2.39 6.17 -10.93
C PHE A 236 2.97 5.19 -9.92
N GLN A 237 2.32 5.07 -8.77
CA GLN A 237 2.66 4.04 -7.80
C GLN A 237 1.40 3.38 -7.22
N MET A 238 1.43 2.07 -7.08
CA MET A 238 0.40 1.31 -6.37
C MET A 238 0.83 0.97 -4.95
N THR A 239 -0.13 0.55 -4.15
CA THR A 239 0.05 -0.08 -2.85
C THR A 239 -0.51 -1.50 -2.92
N PRO A 240 0.32 -2.53 -3.06
CA PRO A 240 -0.15 -3.91 -2.94
C PRO A 240 -0.67 -4.16 -1.52
N PHE A 241 -1.90 -4.67 -1.41
CA PHE A 241 -2.47 -5.17 -0.16
C PHE A 241 -2.17 -6.66 -0.06
N LEU A 242 -1.32 -7.02 0.86
CA LEU A 242 -0.70 -8.34 0.97
C LEU A 242 -1.06 -9.02 2.28
N MET A 243 -1.29 -10.33 2.21
CA MET A 243 -1.42 -11.20 3.37
C MET A 243 -0.31 -12.25 3.36
N SER A 244 0.23 -12.60 4.52
CA SER A 244 1.14 -13.72 4.68
C SER A 244 0.48 -15.01 4.20
N LYS A 245 1.16 -15.76 3.33
CA LYS A 245 0.66 -17.06 2.89
C LYS A 245 0.49 -18.03 4.07
N ARG A 246 1.33 -17.93 5.10
CA ARG A 246 1.20 -18.74 6.32
C ARG A 246 -0.09 -18.41 7.08
N SER A 247 -0.46 -17.13 7.19
CA SER A 247 -1.71 -16.72 7.83
C SER A 247 -2.92 -17.10 6.99
N TRP A 248 -2.83 -16.94 5.66
CA TRP A 248 -3.86 -17.37 4.71
C TRP A 248 -4.12 -18.86 4.77
N ASP A 249 -3.08 -19.69 4.78
CA ASP A 249 -3.21 -21.16 4.75
C ASP A 249 -3.85 -21.72 6.03
N ARG A 250 -3.78 -20.99 7.16
CA ARG A 250 -4.46 -21.36 8.41
C ARG A 250 -5.96 -21.03 8.45
N LEU A 251 -6.44 -20.18 7.52
CA LEU A 251 -7.85 -19.82 7.46
C LEU A 251 -8.70 -20.97 6.87
N SER A 252 -9.91 -21.13 7.37
CA SER A 252 -10.91 -21.98 6.75
C SER A 252 -11.30 -21.43 5.37
N GLU A 253 -11.92 -22.26 4.52
CA GLU A 253 -12.43 -21.83 3.22
C GLU A 253 -13.43 -20.68 3.38
N ALA A 254 -14.35 -20.77 4.34
CA ALA A 254 -15.31 -19.72 4.65
C ALA A 254 -14.64 -18.40 5.08
N ASP A 255 -13.55 -18.49 5.85
CA ASP A 255 -12.82 -17.31 6.30
C ASP A 255 -11.96 -16.70 5.18
N ARG A 256 -11.37 -17.51 4.30
CA ARG A 256 -10.70 -17.03 3.07
C ARG A 256 -11.68 -16.29 2.16
N LYS A 257 -12.90 -16.81 2.01
CA LYS A 257 -13.96 -16.12 1.27
C LYS A 257 -14.29 -14.79 1.91
N ALA A 258 -14.48 -14.73 3.23
CA ALA A 258 -14.76 -13.50 3.95
C ALA A 258 -13.63 -12.47 3.79
N VAL A 259 -12.36 -12.89 3.87
CA VAL A 259 -11.18 -12.04 3.62
C VAL A 259 -11.19 -11.49 2.20
N THR A 260 -11.42 -12.34 1.20
CA THR A 260 -11.45 -11.93 -0.22
C THR A 260 -12.54 -10.89 -0.48
N GLU A 261 -13.75 -11.12 0.03
CA GLU A 261 -14.87 -10.19 -0.14
C GLU A 261 -14.63 -8.86 0.60
N ALA A 262 -14.11 -8.90 1.83
CA ALA A 262 -13.77 -7.70 2.57
C ALA A 262 -12.65 -6.90 1.87
N ALA A 263 -11.65 -7.57 1.32
CA ALA A 263 -10.56 -6.95 0.57
C ALA A 263 -11.07 -6.28 -0.73
N ALA A 264 -12.03 -6.88 -1.42
CA ALA A 264 -12.65 -6.29 -2.60
C ALA A 264 -13.39 -4.98 -2.27
N GLU A 265 -14.20 -4.98 -1.18
CA GLU A 265 -14.89 -3.77 -0.73
C GLU A 265 -13.91 -2.67 -0.28
N ALA A 266 -12.88 -3.04 0.47
CA ALA A 266 -11.84 -2.09 0.90
C ALA A 266 -11.06 -1.53 -0.29
N THR A 267 -10.77 -2.35 -1.30
CA THR A 267 -10.06 -1.91 -2.53
C THR A 267 -10.90 -0.90 -3.32
N ALA A 268 -12.18 -1.17 -3.48
CA ALA A 268 -13.10 -0.25 -4.17
C ALA A 268 -13.19 1.10 -3.43
N LEU A 269 -13.34 1.06 -2.09
CA LEU A 269 -13.35 2.28 -1.27
C LEU A 269 -12.04 3.04 -1.37
N GLN A 270 -10.90 2.36 -1.26
CA GLN A 270 -9.57 2.97 -1.29
C GLN A 270 -9.33 3.74 -2.58
N ARG A 271 -9.61 3.11 -3.73
CA ARG A 271 -9.45 3.74 -5.05
C ARG A 271 -10.38 4.94 -5.22
N LYS A 272 -11.62 4.82 -4.71
CA LYS A 272 -12.57 5.94 -4.72
C LYS A 272 -12.08 7.11 -3.88
N LEU A 273 -11.66 6.86 -2.63
CA LEU A 273 -11.15 7.90 -1.74
C LEU A 273 -9.90 8.59 -2.30
N SER A 274 -9.00 7.83 -2.95
CA SER A 274 -7.81 8.41 -3.59
C SER A 274 -8.18 9.32 -4.76
N ALA A 275 -9.09 8.90 -5.63
CA ALA A 275 -9.55 9.71 -6.75
C ALA A 275 -10.28 10.99 -6.29
N ASP A 276 -11.14 10.87 -5.27
CA ASP A 276 -11.86 12.01 -4.69
C ASP A 276 -10.90 13.01 -4.01
N ALA A 277 -9.81 12.51 -3.41
CA ALA A 277 -8.80 13.33 -2.76
C ALA A 277 -7.97 14.13 -3.77
N ASP A 278 -7.46 13.48 -4.82
CA ASP A 278 -6.59 14.14 -5.82
C ASP A 278 -7.26 15.37 -6.45
N ALA A 279 -8.59 15.34 -6.64
CA ALA A 279 -9.35 16.47 -7.18
C ALA A 279 -9.38 17.70 -6.26
N LYS A 280 -9.19 17.55 -4.95
CA LYS A 280 -9.36 18.60 -3.93
C LYS A 280 -8.06 19.05 -3.28
N LEU A 281 -7.12 18.12 -3.12
CA LEU A 281 -5.92 18.36 -2.31
C LEU A 281 -4.98 19.40 -2.93
N LEU A 282 -4.97 19.55 -4.25
CA LEU A 282 -4.13 20.57 -4.89
C LEU A 282 -4.55 22.00 -4.44
N ASP A 283 -5.85 22.27 -4.39
CA ASP A 283 -6.33 23.58 -3.98
C ASP A 283 -6.19 23.80 -2.48
N ASP A 284 -6.35 22.74 -1.67
CA ASP A 284 -6.07 22.81 -0.24
C ASP A 284 -4.60 23.10 0.05
N LEU A 285 -3.66 22.45 -0.66
CA LEU A 285 -2.22 22.72 -0.53
C LEU A 285 -1.86 24.16 -0.93
N LYS A 286 -2.50 24.71 -2.00
CA LYS A 286 -2.34 26.13 -2.35
C LYS A 286 -2.85 27.05 -1.25
N ALA A 287 -4.02 26.75 -0.68
CA ALA A 287 -4.59 27.51 0.44
C ALA A 287 -3.69 27.49 1.68
N LYS A 288 -2.91 26.43 1.86
CA LYS A 288 -1.87 26.28 2.91
C LYS A 288 -0.55 27.00 2.56
N GLY A 289 -0.49 27.74 1.47
CA GLY A 289 0.66 28.56 1.07
C GLY A 289 1.73 27.82 0.23
N VAL A 290 1.44 26.60 -0.25
CA VAL A 290 2.36 25.90 -1.15
C VAL A 290 2.36 26.54 -2.53
N GLN A 291 3.54 26.88 -3.03
CA GLN A 291 3.74 27.42 -4.37
C GLN A 291 3.75 26.31 -5.40
N VAL A 292 2.74 26.27 -6.25
CA VAL A 292 2.58 25.21 -7.25
C VAL A 292 3.17 25.64 -8.60
N THR A 293 3.98 24.78 -9.19
CA THR A 293 4.59 24.97 -10.51
C THR A 293 4.17 23.86 -11.46
N THR A 294 3.75 24.21 -12.65
CA THR A 294 3.54 23.27 -13.75
C THR A 294 4.85 23.11 -14.54
N VAL A 295 5.17 21.88 -14.93
CA VAL A 295 6.40 21.54 -15.67
C VAL A 295 6.09 21.12 -17.10
N ASP A 296 7.09 21.22 -17.99
CA ASP A 296 7.07 20.53 -19.28
C ASP A 296 7.28 19.01 -19.06
N LYS A 297 6.18 18.27 -18.95
CA LYS A 297 6.22 16.82 -18.73
C LYS A 297 6.96 16.07 -19.85
N ALA A 298 6.92 16.57 -21.10
CA ALA A 298 7.61 15.93 -22.22
C ALA A 298 9.13 16.03 -22.06
N ALA A 299 9.64 17.17 -21.59
CA ALA A 299 11.05 17.34 -21.27
C ALA A 299 11.51 16.40 -20.15
N PHE A 300 10.72 16.28 -19.07
CA PHE A 300 11.01 15.35 -17.97
C PHE A 300 10.96 13.88 -18.43
N ALA A 301 9.98 13.50 -19.24
CA ALA A 301 9.87 12.16 -19.81
C ALA A 301 11.08 11.82 -20.70
N LYS A 302 11.51 12.77 -21.53
CA LYS A 302 12.70 12.61 -22.36
C LYS A 302 13.97 12.43 -21.53
N ALA A 303 14.14 13.23 -20.47
CA ALA A 303 15.31 13.15 -19.58
C ALA A 303 15.40 11.81 -18.82
N THR A 304 14.26 11.17 -18.56
CA THR A 304 14.20 9.88 -17.84
C THR A 304 14.04 8.66 -18.74
N SER A 305 14.05 8.81 -20.07
CA SER A 305 13.80 7.70 -21.02
C SER A 305 14.80 6.55 -20.88
N ALA A 306 16.07 6.84 -20.60
CA ALA A 306 17.12 5.84 -20.39
C ALA A 306 16.84 4.91 -19.18
N VAL A 307 16.02 5.33 -18.23
CA VAL A 307 15.61 4.49 -17.09
C VAL A 307 14.81 3.28 -17.61
N ASN A 308 13.87 3.49 -18.54
CA ASN A 308 13.08 2.39 -19.13
C ASN A 308 14.01 1.38 -19.84
N GLU A 309 14.97 1.85 -20.61
CA GLU A 309 15.93 0.99 -21.34
C GLU A 309 16.78 0.18 -20.37
N LYS A 310 17.31 0.82 -19.32
CA LYS A 310 18.07 0.16 -18.25
C LYS A 310 17.25 -0.99 -17.64
N TRP A 311 15.99 -0.74 -17.28
CA TRP A 311 15.16 -1.73 -16.60
C TRP A 311 14.68 -2.85 -17.52
N VAL A 312 14.49 -2.59 -18.82
CA VAL A 312 14.25 -3.63 -19.82
C VAL A 312 15.41 -4.62 -19.93
N ALA A 313 16.63 -4.19 -19.65
CA ALA A 313 17.83 -5.05 -19.69
C ALA A 313 18.03 -5.86 -18.40
N THR A 314 17.20 -5.68 -17.37
CA THR A 314 17.27 -6.43 -16.10
C THR A 314 16.43 -7.72 -16.15
N PRO A 315 16.51 -8.61 -15.13
CA PRO A 315 15.70 -9.83 -15.05
C PRO A 315 14.19 -9.63 -15.13
N ILE A 316 13.65 -8.45 -14.78
CA ILE A 316 12.23 -8.13 -14.95
C ILE A 316 11.86 -7.72 -16.37
N GLY A 317 12.85 -7.55 -17.27
CA GLY A 317 12.63 -7.09 -18.64
C GLY A 317 11.54 -7.83 -19.41
N PRO A 318 11.43 -9.17 -19.37
CA PRO A 318 10.35 -9.89 -20.02
C PRO A 318 8.95 -9.48 -19.51
N TYR A 319 8.78 -9.31 -18.20
CA TYR A 319 7.52 -8.84 -17.62
C TYR A 319 7.27 -7.36 -17.93
N LEU A 320 8.29 -6.51 -17.80
CA LEU A 320 8.20 -5.09 -18.12
C LEU A 320 7.78 -4.86 -19.57
N LYS A 321 8.30 -5.61 -20.54
CA LYS A 321 7.89 -5.54 -21.96
C LYS A 321 6.41 -5.86 -22.16
N LYS A 322 5.84 -6.83 -21.40
CA LYS A 322 4.40 -7.11 -21.43
C LYS A 322 3.59 -5.92 -20.93
N VAL A 323 4.03 -5.28 -19.81
CA VAL A 323 3.37 -4.09 -19.27
C VAL A 323 3.44 -2.93 -20.28
N ILE A 324 4.61 -2.65 -20.85
CA ILE A 324 4.78 -1.61 -21.88
C ILE A 324 3.87 -1.85 -23.09
N ALA A 325 3.80 -3.09 -23.59
CA ALA A 325 2.96 -3.42 -24.73
C ALA A 325 1.45 -3.22 -24.44
N ALA A 326 1.04 -3.45 -23.19
CA ALA A 326 -0.35 -3.31 -22.77
C ALA A 326 -0.77 -1.86 -22.44
N THR A 327 0.19 -0.91 -22.37
CA THR A 327 -0.09 0.52 -22.19
C THR A 327 -0.26 1.28 -23.50
N ARG A 328 0.06 0.67 -24.63
CA ARG A 328 -0.11 1.21 -26.00
C ARG A 328 -1.49 0.86 -26.54
#